data_60fac73d3713a975f24ae86aac74953e
#
_entry.id   60fac73d3713a975f24ae86aac74953e
#
_cell.length_a   1.000
_cell.length_b   1.000
_cell.length_c   1.000
_cell.angle_alpha   90.00
_cell.angle_beta   90.00
_cell.angle_gamma   90.00
#
_symmetry.space_group_name_H-M   'P 1'
#
loop_
_entity.id
_entity.type
_entity.pdbx_description
1 polymer ?
#
loop_
_entity_poly.entity_id
_entity_poly.type
_entity_poly.pdbx_seq_one_letter_code
_entity_poly.pdbx_strand_id
1 'polypeptide(L)'
;KLYRPHLGGCPKCNGLGYKGRVGIFEVLTINEDIEKLILEMAGETDSALDALESGMITMLQDGILKAVAGITSIDEVKRVTGQGEFLESIYEKLMSQTLGRGIAIEKEQFEGAKKNIHNFKKLESFIINAKTEDMDKIIFSAAIILDVGDIHIEPEKNEVKIRFRIDGILQNIASLPLDKYPSLLGEIKILSGVKTEARQGIIDSRFSLNFDEKIKEVTEKSIDVRVSIILGGYGETVVMRLLRSSSIDLDLNKLGIRQQNLKKITEEIKKPNGIILNTGPTGSGKTTTLYSILSLLNNPEIKIITVEDPIEYRLPGILQTPVNDKEGYTFATALRALLRQNPDIMMVGEIRDDETAQVAVQAALTGHLVLSTIHTNNAAGAVARLSNMGISPSDIATSANAFIAQRLVRKLCDCKEKVEPTSQEREKIEKVLKTISPKTGIKIPDVSYIYRPKGCPKCNNLGYKGRTTISEVFQISREIQELITRGAITSELQDKAIELGMLTMEQDGILKVLEGETSLEEIERVTDL
;
A
#
# COMPACT_ATOMS: atom_id res chain seq x y z
N LYS A 1 5.96 -46.21 12.89
CA LYS A 1 7.00 -46.58 13.90
C LYS A 1 8.34 -46.28 13.28
N LEU A 2 9.22 -45.56 13.99
CA LEU A 2 10.59 -45.31 13.56
C LEU A 2 11.52 -46.27 14.33
N TYR A 3 12.54 -46.76 13.64
CA TYR A 3 13.53 -47.65 14.21
C TYR A 3 14.76 -46.85 14.65
N ARG A 4 15.30 -47.20 15.82
CA ARG A 4 16.55 -46.63 16.32
C ARG A 4 17.55 -47.77 16.59
N PRO A 5 18.85 -47.54 16.41
CA PRO A 5 19.84 -48.52 16.80
C PRO A 5 19.75 -48.79 18.30
N HIS A 6 19.90 -50.03 18.73
CA HIS A 6 19.93 -50.39 20.15
C HIS A 6 21.18 -49.79 20.80
N LEU A 7 21.00 -49.01 21.87
CA LEU A 7 22.13 -48.47 22.64
C LEU A 7 22.98 -49.64 23.20
N GLY A 8 24.26 -49.66 22.84
CA GLY A 8 25.18 -50.75 23.17
C GLY A 8 25.20 -51.90 22.19
N GLY A 9 24.35 -51.86 21.14
CA GLY A 9 24.38 -52.86 20.04
C GLY A 9 24.18 -54.30 20.47
N CYS A 10 24.71 -55.22 19.70
CA CYS A 10 24.72 -56.64 20.01
C CYS A 10 26.04 -57.31 19.45
N PRO A 11 26.35 -58.56 19.78
CA PRO A 11 27.54 -59.25 19.27
C PRO A 11 27.61 -59.32 17.74
N LYS A 12 26.47 -59.30 17.02
CA LYS A 12 26.42 -59.36 15.56
C LYS A 12 26.86 -58.04 14.91
N CYS A 13 26.75 -56.91 15.58
CA CYS A 13 27.16 -55.59 15.12
C CYS A 13 28.34 -55.01 15.89
N ASN A 14 29.00 -55.83 16.71
CA ASN A 14 30.13 -55.43 17.56
C ASN A 14 29.85 -54.21 18.42
N GLY A 15 28.65 -54.11 18.97
CA GLY A 15 28.25 -53.00 19.83
C GLY A 15 27.83 -51.73 19.09
N LEU A 16 27.92 -51.65 17.78
CA LEU A 16 27.70 -50.42 17.00
C LEU A 16 26.21 -50.09 16.69
N GLY A 17 25.32 -51.08 16.84
CA GLY A 17 23.91 -50.95 16.51
C GLY A 17 23.61 -51.01 15.00
N TYR A 18 24.62 -50.93 14.16
CA TYR A 18 24.53 -51.02 12.70
C TYR A 18 25.39 -52.14 12.13
N LYS A 19 24.96 -52.73 11.01
CA LYS A 19 25.74 -53.77 10.29
C LYS A 19 25.55 -53.60 8.79
N GLY A 20 26.67 -53.39 8.05
CA GLY A 20 26.68 -53.17 6.62
C GLY A 20 26.34 -51.75 6.23
N ARG A 21 26.18 -51.52 4.93
CA ARG A 21 25.82 -50.23 4.31
C ARG A 21 24.73 -50.45 3.30
N VAL A 22 23.86 -49.44 3.13
CA VAL A 22 22.84 -49.37 2.11
C VAL A 22 23.05 -48.07 1.32
N GLY A 23 22.90 -48.10 0.01
CA GLY A 23 22.94 -46.90 -0.81
C GLY A 23 21.63 -46.11 -0.67
N ILE A 24 21.72 -44.80 -0.66
CA ILE A 24 20.61 -43.90 -0.88
C ILE A 24 20.85 -43.20 -2.22
N PHE A 25 19.82 -43.06 -3.05
CA PHE A 25 19.92 -42.65 -4.42
C PHE A 25 18.97 -41.49 -4.74
N GLU A 26 19.44 -40.64 -5.62
CA GLU A 26 18.68 -39.63 -6.30
C GLU A 26 18.90 -39.83 -7.79
N VAL A 27 17.83 -39.88 -8.57
CA VAL A 27 17.89 -40.12 -10.01
C VAL A 27 17.15 -39.02 -10.74
N LEU A 28 17.91 -38.16 -11.42
CA LEU A 28 17.37 -37.13 -12.29
C LEU A 28 17.15 -37.71 -13.68
N THR A 29 15.92 -37.71 -14.16
CA THR A 29 15.59 -38.06 -15.55
C THR A 29 15.47 -36.76 -16.34
N ILE A 30 16.27 -36.60 -17.38
CA ILE A 30 16.22 -35.44 -18.26
C ILE A 30 15.05 -35.63 -19.22
N ASN A 31 13.99 -34.85 -18.98
CA ASN A 31 12.82 -34.72 -19.85
C ASN A 31 12.92 -33.43 -20.68
N GLU A 32 11.94 -33.16 -21.55
CA GLU A 32 11.93 -31.95 -22.41
C GLU A 32 11.92 -30.63 -21.62
N ASP A 33 11.32 -30.60 -20.43
CA ASP A 33 11.22 -29.41 -19.61
C ASP A 33 12.56 -29.14 -18.90
N ILE A 34 13.20 -30.15 -18.35
CA ILE A 34 14.56 -30.04 -17.78
C ILE A 34 15.58 -29.68 -18.87
N GLU A 35 15.44 -30.23 -20.10
CA GLU A 35 16.32 -29.87 -21.21
C GLU A 35 16.19 -28.36 -21.54
N LYS A 36 14.99 -27.82 -21.57
CA LYS A 36 14.78 -26.36 -21.74
C LYS A 36 15.42 -25.54 -20.63
N LEU A 37 15.21 -25.92 -19.37
CA LEU A 37 15.82 -25.23 -18.22
C LEU A 37 17.35 -25.24 -18.27
N ILE A 38 17.96 -26.33 -18.72
CA ILE A 38 19.40 -26.41 -18.91
C ILE A 38 19.86 -25.45 -20.04
N LEU A 39 19.12 -25.38 -21.15
CA LEU A 39 19.44 -24.48 -22.26
C LEU A 39 19.26 -23.00 -21.88
N GLU A 40 18.31 -22.70 -21.02
CA GLU A 40 18.05 -21.34 -20.50
C GLU A 40 19.01 -20.94 -19.36
N MET A 41 19.97 -21.80 -18.99
CA MET A 41 20.87 -21.62 -17.84
C MET A 41 20.10 -21.33 -16.54
N ALA A 42 18.95 -21.97 -16.35
CA ALA A 42 18.15 -21.84 -15.14
C ALA A 42 18.93 -22.29 -13.89
N GLY A 43 18.62 -21.70 -12.73
CA GLY A 43 19.31 -22.02 -11.49
C GLY A 43 19.10 -23.48 -11.05
N GLU A 44 20.02 -24.02 -10.26
CA GLU A 44 19.98 -25.37 -9.72
C GLU A 44 18.64 -25.70 -9.03
N THR A 45 18.08 -24.72 -8.33
CA THR A 45 16.80 -24.85 -7.62
C THR A 45 15.61 -25.00 -8.57
N ASP A 46 15.62 -24.36 -9.75
CA ASP A 46 14.54 -24.45 -10.74
C ASP A 46 14.52 -25.83 -11.38
N SER A 47 15.69 -26.33 -11.77
CA SER A 47 15.86 -27.67 -12.34
C SER A 47 15.47 -28.76 -11.32
N ALA A 48 15.78 -28.56 -10.04
CA ALA A 48 15.42 -29.50 -8.99
C ALA A 48 13.90 -29.53 -8.70
N LEU A 49 13.21 -28.38 -8.76
CA LEU A 49 11.76 -28.32 -8.60
C LEU A 49 11.03 -29.09 -9.71
N ASP A 50 11.38 -28.83 -10.95
CA ASP A 50 10.78 -29.52 -12.11
C ASP A 50 11.03 -31.04 -12.06
N ALA A 51 12.23 -31.45 -11.66
CA ALA A 51 12.57 -32.83 -11.43
C ALA A 51 11.69 -33.48 -10.34
N LEU A 52 11.43 -32.80 -9.24
CA LEU A 52 10.54 -33.27 -8.16
C LEU A 52 9.09 -33.37 -8.62
N GLU A 53 8.59 -32.39 -9.37
CA GLU A 53 7.25 -32.41 -9.97
C GLU A 53 7.11 -33.56 -10.98
N SER A 54 8.19 -33.90 -11.67
CA SER A 54 8.28 -35.06 -12.58
C SER A 54 8.45 -36.40 -11.84
N GLY A 55 8.43 -36.41 -10.49
CA GLY A 55 8.46 -37.62 -9.68
C GLY A 55 9.87 -38.07 -9.22
N MET A 56 10.90 -37.22 -9.31
CA MET A 56 12.22 -37.49 -8.72
C MET A 56 12.09 -37.58 -7.19
N ILE A 57 12.82 -38.53 -6.61
CA ILE A 57 12.97 -38.66 -5.16
C ILE A 57 14.39 -38.24 -4.77
N THR A 58 14.55 -37.29 -3.85
CA THR A 58 15.88 -36.86 -3.39
C THR A 58 16.56 -37.93 -2.52
N MET A 59 17.88 -37.86 -2.39
CA MET A 59 18.65 -38.76 -1.51
C MET A 59 18.11 -38.72 -0.07
N LEU A 60 17.68 -37.55 0.43
CA LEU A 60 17.09 -37.41 1.76
C LEU A 60 15.74 -38.13 1.85
N GLN A 61 14.88 -38.00 0.83
CA GLN A 61 13.57 -38.68 0.79
C GLN A 61 13.74 -40.19 0.72
N ASP A 62 14.63 -40.69 -0.13
CA ASP A 62 14.95 -42.12 -0.24
C ASP A 62 15.52 -42.65 1.09
N GLY A 63 16.41 -41.87 1.73
CA GLY A 63 16.95 -42.20 3.05
C GLY A 63 15.87 -42.28 4.13
N ILE A 64 14.91 -41.32 4.17
CA ILE A 64 13.78 -41.33 5.10
C ILE A 64 12.89 -42.55 4.84
N LEU A 65 12.58 -42.89 3.60
CA LEU A 65 11.80 -44.07 3.26
C LEU A 65 12.48 -45.36 3.78
N LYS A 66 13.79 -45.47 3.64
CA LYS A 66 14.59 -46.59 4.17
C LYS A 66 14.63 -46.59 5.71
N ALA A 67 14.64 -45.44 6.33
CA ALA A 67 14.54 -45.34 7.81
C ALA A 67 13.15 -45.78 8.32
N VAL A 68 12.08 -45.39 7.61
CA VAL A 68 10.70 -45.83 7.93
C VAL A 68 10.55 -47.34 7.73
N ALA A 69 11.22 -47.91 6.70
CA ALA A 69 11.27 -49.35 6.45
C ALA A 69 12.17 -50.12 7.46
N GLY A 70 12.88 -49.42 8.32
CA GLY A 70 13.75 -50.05 9.33
C GLY A 70 15.10 -50.52 8.80
N ILE A 71 15.49 -50.11 7.63
CA ILE A 71 16.77 -50.49 6.99
C ILE A 71 17.92 -49.66 7.59
N THR A 72 17.67 -48.42 7.91
CA THR A 72 18.60 -47.48 8.57
C THR A 72 17.89 -46.65 9.63
N SER A 73 18.55 -45.63 10.21
CA SER A 73 17.94 -44.67 11.14
C SER A 73 17.93 -43.27 10.54
N ILE A 74 17.04 -42.41 11.05
CA ILE A 74 16.97 -40.99 10.64
C ILE A 74 18.28 -40.27 10.96
N ASP A 75 18.91 -40.59 12.08
CA ASP A 75 20.17 -39.96 12.48
C ASP A 75 21.30 -40.28 11.47
N GLU A 76 21.33 -41.51 10.94
CA GLU A 76 22.29 -41.90 9.91
C GLU A 76 22.02 -41.22 8.59
N VAL A 77 20.75 -41.09 8.19
CA VAL A 77 20.34 -40.33 6.99
C VAL A 77 20.80 -38.88 7.08
N LYS A 78 20.48 -38.20 8.19
CA LYS A 78 20.91 -36.81 8.43
C LYS A 78 22.43 -36.65 8.40
N ARG A 79 23.16 -37.62 8.96
CA ARG A 79 24.63 -37.59 8.95
C ARG A 79 25.23 -37.63 7.54
N VAL A 80 24.59 -38.33 6.62
CA VAL A 80 25.09 -38.55 5.26
C VAL A 80 24.62 -37.48 4.28
N THR A 81 23.37 -37.00 4.41
CA THR A 81 22.77 -36.02 3.49
C THR A 81 22.98 -34.57 3.89
N GLY A 82 23.56 -34.30 5.05
CA GLY A 82 23.69 -32.97 5.64
C GLY A 82 22.39 -32.48 6.32
N GLN A 83 22.47 -31.34 6.95
CA GLN A 83 21.27 -30.66 7.50
C GLN A 83 20.58 -29.95 6.34
N GLY A 84 19.49 -30.47 5.90
CA GLY A 84 18.45 -30.07 4.96
C GLY A 84 18.42 -28.67 4.31
N GLU A 85 19.54 -27.95 4.15
CA GLU A 85 19.60 -26.62 3.50
C GLU A 85 18.99 -26.64 2.10
N PHE A 86 19.19 -27.69 1.34
CA PHE A 86 18.61 -27.86 0.02
C PHE A 86 17.08 -28.03 0.09
N LEU A 87 16.54 -28.82 1.01
CA LEU A 87 15.10 -28.94 1.22
C LEU A 87 14.50 -27.66 1.80
N GLU A 88 15.24 -26.92 2.60
CA GLU A 88 14.83 -25.60 3.06
C GLU A 88 14.71 -24.61 1.91
N SER A 89 15.67 -24.59 0.97
CA SER A 89 15.61 -23.73 -0.23
C SER A 89 14.46 -24.13 -1.17
N ILE A 90 14.22 -25.41 -1.37
CA ILE A 90 13.07 -25.92 -2.15
C ILE A 90 11.75 -25.59 -1.43
N TYR A 91 11.70 -25.79 -0.10
CA TYR A 91 10.53 -25.45 0.69
C TYR A 91 10.23 -23.94 0.63
N GLU A 92 11.25 -23.10 0.75
CA GLU A 92 11.12 -21.64 0.59
C GLU A 92 10.63 -21.27 -0.81
N LYS A 93 11.10 -21.96 -1.85
CA LYS A 93 10.67 -21.70 -3.23
C LYS A 93 9.27 -22.26 -3.52
N LEU A 94 8.94 -23.46 -3.05
CA LEU A 94 7.58 -24.00 -3.08
C LEU A 94 6.61 -23.11 -2.30
N MET A 95 7.02 -22.60 -1.13
CA MET A 95 6.23 -21.64 -0.38
C MET A 95 6.11 -20.32 -1.13
N SER A 96 7.15 -19.84 -1.80
CA SER A 96 7.08 -18.64 -2.64
C SER A 96 6.20 -18.83 -3.89
N GLN A 97 6.16 -20.01 -4.47
CA GLN A 97 5.23 -20.38 -5.55
C GLN A 97 3.82 -20.67 -5.02
N THR A 98 3.68 -21.18 -3.80
CA THR A 98 2.41 -21.36 -3.10
C THR A 98 1.85 -20.02 -2.61
N LEU A 99 2.69 -18.98 -2.47
CA LEU A 99 2.27 -17.59 -2.26
C LEU A 99 1.43 -17.04 -3.43
N GLY A 100 1.42 -17.69 -4.59
CA GLY A 100 0.44 -17.49 -5.65
C GLY A 100 -0.94 -18.15 -5.38
N ARG A 101 -1.05 -19.01 -4.38
CA ARG A 101 -2.31 -19.64 -3.94
C ARG A 101 -2.89 -18.87 -2.75
N GLY A 102 -3.30 -17.64 -2.96
CA GLY A 102 -3.93 -16.85 -1.90
C GLY A 102 -5.04 -17.60 -1.15
N ILE A 103 -5.45 -17.08 -0.01
CA ILE A 103 -6.58 -17.63 0.76
C ILE A 103 -7.86 -17.52 -0.07
N ALA A 104 -8.61 -18.63 -0.15
CA ALA A 104 -9.91 -18.64 -0.80
C ALA A 104 -10.99 -18.11 0.15
N ILE A 105 -11.67 -17.05 -0.25
CA ILE A 105 -12.85 -16.52 0.42
C ILE A 105 -14.08 -17.17 -0.21
N GLU A 106 -14.76 -18.00 0.55
CA GLU A 106 -15.95 -18.69 0.10
C GLU A 106 -17.20 -17.84 0.33
N LYS A 107 -18.25 -18.13 -0.41
CA LYS A 107 -19.51 -17.39 -0.33
C LYS A 107 -20.11 -17.39 1.08
N GLU A 108 -19.94 -18.47 1.84
CA GLU A 108 -20.51 -18.60 3.19
C GLU A 108 -19.96 -17.56 4.16
N GLN A 109 -18.61 -17.43 4.25
CA GLN A 109 -17.96 -16.45 5.11
C GLN A 109 -18.27 -15.02 4.67
N PHE A 110 -18.31 -14.77 3.35
CA PHE A 110 -18.62 -13.46 2.80
C PHE A 110 -20.04 -13.02 3.13
N GLU A 111 -21.04 -13.86 2.88
CA GLU A 111 -22.45 -13.56 3.21
C GLU A 111 -22.69 -13.49 4.73
N GLY A 112 -21.98 -14.30 5.51
CA GLY A 112 -22.01 -14.22 6.96
C GLY A 112 -21.51 -12.86 7.47
N ALA A 113 -20.38 -12.40 6.99
CA ALA A 113 -19.86 -11.07 7.31
C ALA A 113 -20.84 -9.97 6.86
N LYS A 114 -21.37 -10.04 5.63
CA LYS A 114 -22.32 -9.08 5.06
C LYS A 114 -23.59 -8.91 5.89
N LYS A 115 -24.14 -9.98 6.44
CA LYS A 115 -25.33 -9.93 7.32
C LYS A 115 -25.06 -9.19 8.63
N ASN A 116 -23.84 -9.23 9.14
CA ASN A 116 -23.48 -8.69 10.45
C ASN A 116 -22.79 -7.31 10.39
N ILE A 117 -22.37 -6.87 9.19
CA ILE A 117 -21.54 -5.68 8.99
C ILE A 117 -22.15 -4.35 9.47
N HIS A 118 -23.49 -4.26 9.46
CA HIS A 118 -24.20 -3.03 9.84
C HIS A 118 -24.21 -2.77 11.36
N ASN A 119 -23.69 -3.72 12.16
CA ASN A 119 -23.54 -3.57 13.60
C ASN A 119 -22.24 -4.24 14.05
N PHE A 120 -21.25 -3.45 14.43
CA PHE A 120 -19.95 -3.96 14.80
C PHE A 120 -19.96 -4.93 16.01
N LYS A 121 -20.90 -4.77 16.96
CA LYS A 121 -21.07 -5.75 18.05
C LYS A 121 -21.56 -7.11 17.56
N LYS A 122 -22.42 -7.14 16.54
CA LYS A 122 -22.85 -8.41 15.91
C LYS A 122 -21.72 -9.02 15.10
N LEU A 123 -20.95 -8.20 14.38
CA LEU A 123 -19.78 -8.65 13.64
C LEU A 123 -18.72 -9.20 14.57
N GLU A 124 -18.42 -8.52 15.68
CA GLU A 124 -17.53 -8.99 16.74
C GLU A 124 -17.97 -10.38 17.26
N SER A 125 -19.24 -10.51 17.66
CA SER A 125 -19.78 -11.80 18.11
C SER A 125 -19.66 -12.88 17.04
N PHE A 126 -19.84 -12.54 15.77
CA PHE A 126 -19.72 -13.46 14.65
C PHE A 126 -18.26 -13.91 14.45
N ILE A 127 -17.30 -13.00 14.52
CA ILE A 127 -15.87 -13.30 14.44
C ILE A 127 -15.44 -14.17 15.63
N ILE A 128 -15.81 -13.80 16.87
CA ILE A 128 -15.40 -14.53 18.08
C ILE A 128 -15.94 -15.96 18.09
N ASN A 129 -17.16 -16.19 17.63
CA ASN A 129 -17.80 -17.51 17.63
C ASN A 129 -17.46 -18.36 16.39
N ALA A 130 -16.72 -17.82 15.42
CA ALA A 130 -16.28 -18.57 14.26
C ALA A 130 -15.27 -19.68 14.65
N LYS A 131 -15.20 -20.70 13.81
CA LYS A 131 -14.09 -21.65 13.88
C LYS A 131 -12.78 -20.92 13.58
N THR A 132 -11.70 -21.38 14.17
CA THR A 132 -10.39 -20.73 14.00
C THR A 132 -10.00 -20.61 12.53
N GLU A 133 -10.19 -21.65 11.74
CA GLU A 133 -9.92 -21.74 10.28
C GLU A 133 -10.76 -20.81 9.39
N ASP A 134 -11.81 -20.18 9.93
CA ASP A 134 -12.69 -19.27 9.21
C ASP A 134 -12.58 -17.82 9.71
N MET A 135 -11.89 -17.61 10.82
CA MET A 135 -11.86 -16.30 11.47
C MET A 135 -11.19 -15.24 10.60
N ASP A 136 -10.06 -15.56 10.01
CA ASP A 136 -9.31 -14.71 9.08
C ASP A 136 -10.14 -14.41 7.82
N LYS A 137 -10.81 -15.41 7.24
CA LYS A 137 -11.70 -15.27 6.08
C LYS A 137 -12.87 -14.31 6.35
N ILE A 138 -13.45 -14.39 7.56
CA ILE A 138 -14.54 -13.50 7.98
C ILE A 138 -14.00 -12.07 8.16
N ILE A 139 -12.81 -11.90 8.77
CA ILE A 139 -12.16 -10.61 8.92
C ILE A 139 -11.88 -9.98 7.55
N PHE A 140 -11.31 -10.73 6.60
CA PHE A 140 -11.07 -10.25 5.24
C PHE A 140 -12.38 -9.94 4.50
N SER A 141 -13.39 -10.79 4.61
CA SER A 141 -14.71 -10.54 4.01
C SER A 141 -15.31 -9.23 4.52
N ALA A 142 -15.29 -9.00 5.83
CA ALA A 142 -15.77 -7.76 6.43
C ALA A 142 -14.96 -6.55 5.96
N ALA A 143 -13.64 -6.67 5.87
CA ALA A 143 -12.76 -5.61 5.40
C ALA A 143 -13.04 -5.24 3.93
N ILE A 144 -13.28 -6.23 3.07
CA ILE A 144 -13.64 -6.00 1.66
C ILE A 144 -14.99 -5.29 1.54
N ILE A 145 -16.01 -5.74 2.27
CA ILE A 145 -17.35 -5.16 2.22
C ILE A 145 -17.37 -3.71 2.72
N LEU A 146 -16.52 -3.37 3.70
CA LEU A 146 -16.38 -2.03 4.27
C LEU A 146 -15.40 -1.14 3.52
N ASP A 147 -14.81 -1.61 2.43
CA ASP A 147 -13.77 -0.90 1.67
C ASP A 147 -12.61 -0.42 2.55
N VAL A 148 -12.09 -1.32 3.38
CA VAL A 148 -11.03 -1.07 4.36
C VAL A 148 -9.68 -0.95 3.66
N GLY A 149 -8.90 0.08 3.99
CA GLY A 149 -7.52 0.21 3.51
C GLY A 149 -6.53 -0.65 4.30
N ASP A 150 -6.59 -0.58 5.64
CA ASP A 150 -5.68 -1.31 6.52
C ASP A 150 -6.46 -2.05 7.61
N ILE A 151 -6.03 -3.29 7.91
CA ILE A 151 -6.48 -4.10 9.05
C ILE A 151 -5.35 -4.11 10.08
N HIS A 152 -5.66 -3.78 11.32
CA HIS A 152 -4.73 -3.82 12.44
C HIS A 152 -5.19 -4.88 13.44
N ILE A 153 -4.30 -5.79 13.84
CA ILE A 153 -4.53 -6.80 14.87
C ILE A 153 -3.45 -6.62 15.93
N GLU A 154 -3.86 -6.15 17.10
CA GLU A 154 -2.93 -5.65 18.11
C GLU A 154 -3.26 -6.28 19.47
N PRO A 155 -2.35 -7.15 20.01
CA PRO A 155 -2.51 -7.67 21.36
C PRO A 155 -2.29 -6.57 22.40
N GLU A 156 -3.23 -6.48 23.34
CA GLU A 156 -3.16 -5.66 24.55
C GLU A 156 -3.06 -6.56 25.78
N LYS A 157 -3.04 -5.98 26.99
CA LYS A 157 -2.87 -6.72 28.24
C LYS A 157 -3.92 -7.82 28.45
N ASN A 158 -5.18 -7.59 28.08
CA ASN A 158 -6.32 -8.46 28.39
C ASN A 158 -7.06 -8.97 27.17
N GLU A 159 -6.82 -8.41 25.99
CA GLU A 159 -7.56 -8.70 24.76
C GLU A 159 -6.69 -8.43 23.53
N VAL A 160 -7.16 -8.84 22.36
CA VAL A 160 -6.54 -8.50 21.08
C VAL A 160 -7.52 -7.65 20.29
N LYS A 161 -7.13 -6.43 19.99
CA LYS A 161 -7.96 -5.50 19.20
C LYS A 161 -7.82 -5.73 17.71
N ILE A 162 -8.94 -5.89 17.03
CA ILE A 162 -9.04 -5.84 15.58
C ILE A 162 -9.63 -4.49 15.20
N ARG A 163 -8.85 -3.68 14.50
CA ARG A 163 -9.25 -2.35 14.06
C ARG A 163 -9.16 -2.25 12.55
N PHE A 164 -10.13 -1.63 11.93
CA PHE A 164 -10.14 -1.35 10.50
C PHE A 164 -9.96 0.14 10.25
N ARG A 165 -9.14 0.47 9.26
CA ARG A 165 -9.03 1.85 8.78
C ARG A 165 -10.08 2.08 7.68
N ILE A 166 -11.23 2.62 8.09
CA ILE A 166 -12.36 2.93 7.20
C ILE A 166 -12.31 4.43 6.89
N ASP A 167 -12.28 4.77 5.59
CA ASP A 167 -12.18 6.17 5.13
C ASP A 167 -11.05 6.97 5.84
N GLY A 168 -9.92 6.30 6.14
CA GLY A 168 -8.74 6.90 6.75
C GLY A 168 -8.74 6.92 8.30
N ILE A 169 -9.83 6.53 8.96
CA ILE A 169 -9.94 6.51 10.44
C ILE A 169 -10.01 5.09 10.96
N LEU A 170 -9.25 4.80 12.03
CA LEU A 170 -9.30 3.52 12.70
C LEU A 170 -10.60 3.37 13.50
N GLN A 171 -11.31 2.27 13.23
CA GLN A 171 -12.53 1.86 13.92
C GLN A 171 -12.28 0.53 14.65
N ASN A 172 -12.72 0.42 15.89
CA ASN A 172 -12.68 -0.85 16.62
C ASN A 172 -13.80 -1.76 16.09
N ILE A 173 -13.42 -2.93 15.58
CA ILE A 173 -14.33 -3.89 14.96
C ILE A 173 -14.63 -5.06 15.89
N ALA A 174 -13.59 -5.57 16.56
CA ALA A 174 -13.72 -6.69 17.48
C ALA A 174 -12.59 -6.67 18.52
N SER A 175 -12.90 -7.22 19.71
CA SER A 175 -11.94 -7.53 20.75
C SER A 175 -11.92 -9.05 20.96
N LEU A 176 -10.83 -9.71 20.55
CA LEU A 176 -10.69 -11.17 20.69
C LEU A 176 -10.11 -11.55 22.06
N PRO A 177 -10.52 -12.68 22.64
CA PRO A 177 -9.82 -13.31 23.75
C PRO A 177 -8.37 -13.66 23.37
N LEU A 178 -7.43 -13.50 24.33
CA LEU A 178 -6.00 -13.73 24.09
C LEU A 178 -5.68 -15.18 23.65
N ASP A 179 -6.45 -16.16 24.09
CA ASP A 179 -6.29 -17.58 23.74
C ASP A 179 -6.54 -17.90 22.26
N LYS A 180 -7.31 -17.06 21.56
CA LYS A 180 -7.59 -17.22 20.12
C LYS A 180 -6.51 -16.62 19.22
N TYR A 181 -5.73 -15.71 19.75
CA TYR A 181 -4.75 -14.96 18.96
C TYR A 181 -3.61 -15.81 18.37
N PRO A 182 -3.00 -16.74 19.12
CA PRO A 182 -1.89 -17.55 18.57
C PRO A 182 -2.28 -18.32 17.30
N SER A 183 -3.51 -18.83 17.23
CA SER A 183 -4.00 -19.54 16.05
C SER A 183 -4.21 -18.60 14.87
N LEU A 184 -4.88 -17.46 15.07
CA LEU A 184 -5.08 -16.44 14.03
C LEU A 184 -3.73 -15.91 13.51
N LEU A 185 -2.79 -15.62 14.40
CA LEU A 185 -1.45 -15.18 14.02
C LEU A 185 -0.69 -16.27 13.24
N GLY A 186 -0.83 -17.53 13.67
CA GLY A 186 -0.25 -18.68 12.98
C GLY A 186 -0.75 -18.81 11.54
N GLU A 187 -2.05 -18.66 11.30
CA GLU A 187 -2.63 -18.66 9.96
C GLU A 187 -2.11 -17.51 9.10
N ILE A 188 -2.09 -16.28 9.65
CA ILE A 188 -1.55 -15.12 8.93
C ILE A 188 -0.07 -15.33 8.58
N LYS A 189 0.74 -15.91 9.47
CA LYS A 189 2.15 -16.24 9.19
C LYS A 189 2.29 -17.28 8.08
N ILE A 190 1.47 -18.34 8.11
CA ILE A 190 1.45 -19.38 7.06
C ILE A 190 1.09 -18.76 5.71
N LEU A 191 0.02 -17.95 5.64
CA LEU A 191 -0.39 -17.23 4.43
C LEU A 191 0.72 -16.28 3.92
N SER A 192 1.47 -15.71 4.85
CA SER A 192 2.60 -14.81 4.57
C SER A 192 3.90 -15.57 4.20
N GLY A 193 3.91 -16.91 4.16
CA GLY A 193 5.09 -17.72 3.89
C GLY A 193 6.17 -17.65 4.97
N VAL A 194 5.78 -17.30 6.20
CA VAL A 194 6.70 -17.12 7.34
C VAL A 194 6.63 -18.33 8.27
N LYS A 195 7.79 -18.81 8.73
CA LYS A 195 7.84 -19.89 9.75
C LYS A 195 7.12 -19.41 11.01
N THR A 196 6.17 -20.20 11.50
CA THR A 196 5.36 -19.86 12.69
C THR A 196 6.20 -19.70 13.95
N GLU A 197 7.35 -20.36 14.02
CA GLU A 197 8.30 -20.30 15.14
C GLU A 197 9.28 -19.12 15.04
N ALA A 198 9.34 -18.44 13.90
CA ALA A 198 10.26 -17.32 13.69
C ALA A 198 9.81 -16.10 14.52
N ARG A 199 10.44 -15.87 15.64
CA ARG A 199 10.38 -14.60 16.40
C ARG A 199 11.41 -13.62 15.84
N GLN A 200 11.34 -13.33 14.54
CA GLN A 200 12.17 -12.31 13.90
C GLN A 200 11.54 -10.93 14.14
N GLY A 201 12.35 -9.92 14.40
CA GLY A 201 11.90 -8.62 14.87
C GLY A 201 10.95 -7.86 13.92
N ILE A 202 11.11 -7.99 12.60
CA ILE A 202 10.27 -7.34 11.58
C ILE A 202 10.06 -8.32 10.44
N ILE A 203 8.80 -8.54 10.07
CA ILE A 203 8.40 -9.38 8.94
C ILE A 203 7.57 -8.52 7.99
N ASP A 204 8.03 -8.38 6.75
CA ASP A 204 7.26 -7.81 5.63
C ASP A 204 7.03 -8.88 4.58
N SER A 205 5.76 -9.11 4.23
CA SER A 205 5.36 -10.17 3.31
C SER A 205 4.13 -9.79 2.50
N ARG A 206 3.69 -10.69 1.61
CA ARG A 206 2.48 -10.53 0.78
C ARG A 206 1.78 -11.86 0.63
N PHE A 207 0.46 -11.80 0.48
CA PHE A 207 -0.36 -12.91 0.00
C PHE A 207 -1.57 -12.35 -0.77
N SER A 208 -2.35 -13.23 -1.44
CA SER A 208 -3.52 -12.80 -2.20
C SER A 208 -4.80 -13.39 -1.61
N LEU A 209 -5.89 -12.62 -1.64
CA LEU A 209 -7.25 -13.08 -1.36
C LEU A 209 -7.90 -13.45 -2.69
N ASN A 210 -8.32 -14.71 -2.84
CA ASN A 210 -9.02 -15.20 -4.02
C ASN A 210 -10.51 -15.35 -3.69
N PHE A 211 -11.38 -14.96 -4.58
CA PHE A 211 -12.83 -14.96 -4.35
C PHE A 211 -13.53 -16.03 -5.14
N ASP A 212 -14.50 -16.72 -4.51
CA ASP A 212 -15.42 -17.62 -5.21
C ASP A 212 -16.19 -16.82 -6.28
N GLU A 213 -16.26 -17.31 -7.51
CA GLU A 213 -16.99 -16.69 -8.64
C GLU A 213 -18.48 -16.44 -8.33
N LYS A 214 -19.01 -17.07 -7.29
CA LYS A 214 -20.37 -16.85 -6.80
C LYS A 214 -20.54 -15.56 -6.00
N ILE A 215 -19.45 -14.88 -5.64
CA ILE A 215 -19.45 -13.58 -4.94
C ILE A 215 -19.45 -12.49 -6.01
N LYS A 216 -20.64 -12.02 -6.38
CA LYS A 216 -20.81 -11.03 -7.47
C LYS A 216 -20.46 -9.59 -7.08
N GLU A 217 -20.37 -9.32 -5.81
CA GLU A 217 -20.07 -8.00 -5.26
C GLU A 217 -18.59 -7.61 -5.38
N VAL A 218 -17.72 -8.58 -5.54
CA VAL A 218 -16.30 -8.38 -5.76
C VAL A 218 -16.00 -8.61 -7.23
N THR A 219 -15.57 -7.56 -7.93
CA THR A 219 -15.26 -7.62 -9.36
C THR A 219 -13.84 -8.12 -9.62
N GLU A 220 -12.98 -8.08 -8.63
CA GLU A 220 -11.60 -8.54 -8.68
C GLU A 220 -11.54 -10.05 -8.44
N LYS A 221 -10.79 -10.78 -9.27
CA LYS A 221 -10.54 -12.22 -9.06
C LYS A 221 -9.67 -12.47 -7.84
N SER A 222 -8.74 -11.58 -7.58
CA SER A 222 -7.88 -11.61 -6.41
C SER A 222 -7.53 -10.20 -5.94
N ILE A 223 -7.24 -10.06 -4.64
CA ILE A 223 -6.78 -8.81 -4.01
C ILE A 223 -5.48 -9.13 -3.27
N ASP A 224 -4.42 -8.40 -3.58
CA ASP A 224 -3.16 -8.56 -2.88
C ASP A 224 -3.20 -7.89 -1.50
N VAL A 225 -2.60 -8.54 -0.52
CA VAL A 225 -2.47 -8.07 0.86
C VAL A 225 -0.99 -7.95 1.21
N ARG A 226 -0.57 -6.76 1.57
CA ARG A 226 0.76 -6.54 2.17
C ARG A 226 0.66 -6.67 3.67
N VAL A 227 1.53 -7.47 4.26
CA VAL A 227 1.54 -7.79 5.70
C VAL A 227 2.83 -7.27 6.32
N SER A 228 2.70 -6.57 7.44
CA SER A 228 3.83 -6.25 8.31
C SER A 228 3.55 -6.77 9.71
N ILE A 229 4.48 -7.54 10.27
CA ILE A 229 4.40 -8.09 11.64
C ILE A 229 5.60 -7.57 12.42
N ILE A 230 5.33 -6.97 13.56
CA ILE A 230 6.36 -6.46 14.46
C ILE A 230 6.13 -6.97 15.90
N LEU A 231 7.19 -7.10 16.67
CA LEU A 231 7.08 -7.47 18.08
C LEU A 231 6.69 -6.23 18.90
N GLY A 232 5.49 -6.26 19.50
CA GLY A 232 4.99 -5.27 20.45
C GLY A 232 5.18 -5.68 21.90
N GLY A 233 4.77 -4.83 22.83
CA GLY A 233 4.92 -5.06 24.28
C GLY A 233 4.09 -6.24 24.83
N TYR A 234 3.00 -6.62 24.18
CA TYR A 234 2.10 -7.72 24.60
C TYR A 234 2.07 -8.88 23.60
N GLY A 235 2.91 -8.87 22.59
CA GLY A 235 2.97 -9.89 21.54
C GLY A 235 3.21 -9.29 20.17
N GLU A 236 3.22 -10.13 19.15
CA GLU A 236 3.38 -9.68 17.77
C GLU A 236 2.14 -8.93 17.30
N THR A 237 2.34 -7.77 16.69
CA THR A 237 1.30 -6.91 16.12
C THR A 237 1.30 -7.06 14.62
N VAL A 238 0.13 -7.20 14.01
CA VAL A 238 -0.05 -7.39 12.58
C VAL A 238 -0.75 -6.19 11.96
N VAL A 239 -0.19 -5.66 10.88
CA VAL A 239 -0.85 -4.68 10.02
C VAL A 239 -0.93 -5.25 8.61
N MET A 240 -2.13 -5.28 8.04
CA MET A 240 -2.38 -5.78 6.69
C MET A 240 -3.02 -4.70 5.85
N ARG A 241 -2.38 -4.36 4.71
CA ARG A 241 -2.90 -3.41 3.73
C ARG A 241 -3.50 -4.14 2.54
N LEU A 242 -4.74 -3.84 2.23
CA LEU A 242 -5.43 -4.41 1.09
C LEU A 242 -5.16 -3.54 -0.16
N LEU A 243 -4.57 -4.14 -1.19
CA LEU A 243 -4.20 -3.48 -2.45
C LEU A 243 -5.28 -3.75 -3.50
N ARG A 244 -6.36 -2.97 -3.48
CA ARG A 244 -7.48 -3.11 -4.40
C ARG A 244 -7.27 -2.28 -5.66
N SER A 245 -7.28 -2.92 -6.81
CA SER A 245 -7.13 -2.27 -8.11
C SER A 245 -8.46 -1.71 -8.65
N SER A 246 -9.58 -2.37 -8.35
CA SER A 246 -10.90 -2.02 -8.90
C SER A 246 -11.59 -0.84 -8.19
N SER A 247 -11.18 -0.51 -6.97
CA SER A 247 -11.78 0.58 -6.19
C SER A 247 -11.26 1.97 -6.57
N ILE A 248 -10.25 2.04 -7.44
CA ILE A 248 -9.60 3.31 -7.78
C ILE A 248 -10.13 3.79 -9.13
N ASP A 249 -11.07 4.73 -9.07
CA ASP A 249 -11.47 5.48 -10.25
C ASP A 249 -10.38 6.53 -10.55
N LEU A 250 -9.63 6.28 -11.61
CA LEU A 250 -8.54 7.16 -12.06
C LEU A 250 -9.03 8.40 -12.83
N ASP A 251 -10.32 8.68 -12.80
CA ASP A 251 -10.85 9.91 -13.37
C ASP A 251 -10.56 11.09 -12.42
N LEU A 252 -9.66 11.97 -12.86
CA LEU A 252 -9.26 13.17 -12.12
C LEU A 252 -10.47 14.04 -11.69
N ASN A 253 -11.57 14.03 -12.49
CA ASN A 253 -12.80 14.75 -12.18
C ASN A 253 -13.57 14.19 -10.98
N LYS A 254 -13.34 12.91 -10.62
CA LYS A 254 -14.06 12.22 -9.55
C LYS A 254 -13.31 12.24 -8.21
N LEU A 255 -12.07 12.73 -8.19
CA LEU A 255 -11.28 12.83 -6.95
C LEU A 255 -11.81 13.88 -5.96
N GLY A 256 -12.82 14.63 -6.33
CA GLY A 256 -13.38 15.70 -5.50
C GLY A 256 -12.54 16.98 -5.48
N ILE A 257 -11.59 17.13 -6.41
CA ILE A 257 -10.84 18.38 -6.58
C ILE A 257 -11.79 19.46 -7.08
N ARG A 258 -11.78 20.63 -6.44
CA ARG A 258 -12.62 21.77 -6.85
C ARG A 258 -12.33 22.19 -8.30
N GLN A 259 -13.35 22.55 -9.04
CA GLN A 259 -13.26 22.83 -10.48
C GLN A 259 -12.20 23.89 -10.84
N GLN A 260 -12.02 24.93 -9.99
CA GLN A 260 -10.99 25.95 -10.20
C GLN A 260 -9.57 25.35 -10.08
N ASN A 261 -9.34 24.49 -9.08
CA ASN A 261 -8.07 23.81 -8.89
C ASN A 261 -7.83 22.78 -10.00
N LEU A 262 -8.86 22.04 -10.39
CA LEU A 262 -8.81 21.09 -11.49
C LEU A 262 -8.42 21.76 -12.81
N LYS A 263 -9.01 22.94 -13.11
CA LYS A 263 -8.65 23.72 -14.29
C LYS A 263 -7.17 24.11 -14.28
N LYS A 264 -6.66 24.62 -13.14
CA LYS A 264 -5.25 24.97 -12.98
C LYS A 264 -4.34 23.76 -13.21
N ILE A 265 -4.64 22.61 -12.59
CA ILE A 265 -3.88 21.36 -12.79
C ILE A 265 -3.88 20.98 -14.26
N THR A 266 -5.06 21.01 -14.91
CA THR A 266 -5.20 20.61 -16.32
C THR A 266 -4.43 21.55 -17.28
N GLU A 267 -4.30 22.81 -16.95
CA GLU A 267 -3.47 23.77 -17.70
C GLU A 267 -1.97 23.46 -17.53
N GLU A 268 -1.52 23.16 -16.32
CA GLU A 268 -0.12 22.91 -16.01
C GLU A 268 0.41 21.58 -16.57
N ILE A 269 -0.41 20.53 -16.56
CA ILE A 269 -0.01 19.21 -17.11
C ILE A 269 0.06 19.19 -18.65
N LYS A 270 -0.50 20.18 -19.33
CA LYS A 270 -0.40 20.32 -20.79
C LYS A 270 0.89 20.98 -21.26
N LYS A 271 1.67 21.53 -20.34
CA LYS A 271 2.99 22.09 -20.68
C LYS A 271 3.94 20.98 -21.11
N PRO A 272 4.77 21.19 -22.11
CA PRO A 272 5.63 20.14 -22.66
C PRO A 272 6.73 19.70 -21.70
N ASN A 273 7.10 20.54 -20.74
CA ASN A 273 8.15 20.29 -19.76
C ASN A 273 7.89 21.04 -18.46
N GLY A 274 8.67 20.72 -17.47
CA GLY A 274 8.61 21.31 -16.13
C GLY A 274 8.31 20.26 -15.06
N ILE A 275 8.31 20.67 -13.79
CA ILE A 275 8.03 19.80 -12.67
C ILE A 275 6.71 20.17 -11.98
N ILE A 276 5.88 19.17 -11.71
CA ILE A 276 4.67 19.29 -10.92
C ILE A 276 4.84 18.39 -9.69
N LEU A 277 4.78 18.99 -8.50
CA LEU A 277 4.90 18.27 -7.24
C LEU A 277 3.55 18.20 -6.52
N ASN A 278 3.21 17.00 -6.06
CA ASN A 278 2.08 16.80 -5.17
C ASN A 278 2.58 16.62 -3.73
N THR A 279 2.07 17.39 -2.79
CA THR A 279 2.52 17.37 -1.41
C THR A 279 1.41 17.04 -0.42
N GLY A 280 1.80 16.49 0.72
CA GLY A 280 0.91 16.12 1.82
C GLY A 280 1.43 14.92 2.60
N PRO A 281 0.82 14.58 3.74
CA PRO A 281 1.18 13.40 4.53
C PRO A 281 0.84 12.09 3.80
N THR A 282 1.29 10.98 4.38
CA THR A 282 0.88 9.65 3.93
C THR A 282 -0.64 9.52 4.00
N GLY A 283 -1.23 8.91 2.96
CA GLY A 283 -2.68 8.72 2.89
C GLY A 283 -3.48 9.96 2.45
N SER A 284 -2.84 11.05 2.01
CA SER A 284 -3.53 12.23 1.47
C SER A 284 -4.02 12.08 0.01
N GLY A 285 -3.75 10.93 -0.64
CA GLY A 285 -4.18 10.64 -2.00
C GLY A 285 -3.21 11.09 -3.10
N LYS A 286 -1.94 11.42 -2.76
CA LYS A 286 -0.94 11.90 -3.73
C LYS A 286 -0.76 10.97 -4.93
N THR A 287 -0.52 9.68 -4.67
CA THR A 287 -0.32 8.66 -5.70
C THR A 287 -1.55 8.54 -6.62
N THR A 288 -2.75 8.52 -6.03
CA THR A 288 -4.00 8.46 -6.80
C THR A 288 -4.15 9.65 -7.73
N THR A 289 -3.84 10.88 -7.25
CA THR A 289 -3.88 12.09 -8.08
C THR A 289 -2.85 12.03 -9.21
N LEU A 290 -1.59 11.62 -8.92
CA LEU A 290 -0.56 11.48 -9.95
C LEU A 290 -0.93 10.41 -10.98
N TYR A 291 -1.44 9.27 -10.55
CA TYR A 291 -1.90 8.21 -11.45
C TYR A 291 -3.08 8.64 -12.33
N SER A 292 -4.01 9.44 -11.77
CA SER A 292 -5.11 10.03 -12.56
C SER A 292 -4.59 11.03 -13.60
N ILE A 293 -3.55 11.80 -13.26
CA ILE A 293 -2.87 12.67 -14.23
C ILE A 293 -2.18 11.84 -15.31
N LEU A 294 -1.43 10.80 -14.92
CA LEU A 294 -0.76 9.90 -15.88
C LEU A 294 -1.78 9.22 -16.81
N SER A 295 -2.89 8.74 -16.26
CA SER A 295 -3.97 8.12 -17.04
C SER A 295 -4.59 9.09 -18.06
N LEU A 296 -4.75 10.36 -17.68
CA LEU A 296 -5.25 11.41 -18.56
C LEU A 296 -4.27 11.76 -19.69
N LEU A 297 -2.96 11.71 -19.42
CA LEU A 297 -1.90 12.03 -20.40
C LEU A 297 -1.49 10.82 -21.24
N ASN A 298 -1.88 9.62 -20.85
CA ASN A 298 -1.46 8.39 -21.51
C ASN A 298 -2.15 8.22 -22.88
N ASN A 299 -1.35 8.29 -23.90
CA ASN A 299 -1.76 7.99 -25.27
C ASN A 299 -0.60 7.31 -26.03
N PRO A 300 -0.84 6.63 -27.16
CA PRO A 300 0.19 5.86 -27.88
C PRO A 300 1.38 6.68 -28.40
N GLU A 301 1.25 8.00 -28.50
CA GLU A 301 2.28 8.90 -29.04
C GLU A 301 3.22 9.43 -27.95
N ILE A 302 2.89 9.21 -26.66
CA ILE A 302 3.63 9.73 -25.50
C ILE A 302 4.23 8.57 -24.70
N LYS A 303 5.53 8.60 -24.50
CA LYS A 303 6.22 7.64 -23.65
C LYS A 303 6.25 8.08 -22.20
N ILE A 304 5.50 7.38 -21.37
CA ILE A 304 5.43 7.61 -19.92
C ILE A 304 6.21 6.52 -19.20
N ILE A 305 7.10 6.93 -18.30
CA ILE A 305 7.87 6.00 -17.45
C ILE A 305 7.77 6.44 -15.99
N THR A 306 7.62 5.46 -15.08
CA THR A 306 7.61 5.74 -13.64
C THR A 306 8.71 4.98 -12.91
N VAL A 307 9.17 5.52 -11.77
CA VAL A 307 9.97 4.82 -10.76
C VAL A 307 9.31 4.96 -9.41
N GLU A 308 9.08 3.85 -8.71
CA GLU A 308 8.17 3.76 -7.56
C GLU A 308 8.70 2.83 -6.47
N ASP A 309 8.28 3.05 -5.21
CA ASP A 309 8.69 2.25 -4.05
C ASP A 309 7.50 1.98 -3.10
N PRO A 310 6.79 0.87 -3.30
CA PRO A 310 6.68 0.04 -4.50
C PRO A 310 5.66 0.59 -5.52
N ILE A 311 5.49 -0.11 -6.65
CA ILE A 311 4.35 0.12 -7.56
C ILE A 311 3.07 -0.27 -6.83
N GLU A 312 2.12 0.68 -6.69
CA GLU A 312 0.86 0.43 -5.96
C GLU A 312 -0.11 -0.41 -6.81
N TYR A 313 -0.25 -0.10 -8.09
CA TYR A 313 -1.01 -0.89 -9.07
C TYR A 313 -0.57 -0.59 -10.50
N ARG A 314 -0.83 -1.52 -11.41
CA ARG A 314 -0.39 -1.42 -12.80
C ARG A 314 -1.25 -0.46 -13.61
N LEU A 315 -0.60 0.40 -14.36
CA LEU A 315 -1.23 1.30 -15.33
C LEU A 315 -0.98 0.77 -16.75
N PRO A 316 -2.02 0.40 -17.51
CA PRO A 316 -1.84 -0.07 -18.88
C PRO A 316 -1.18 1.00 -19.75
N GLY A 317 -0.21 0.60 -20.59
CA GLY A 317 0.48 1.50 -21.52
C GLY A 317 1.58 2.37 -20.89
N ILE A 318 1.87 2.22 -19.59
CA ILE A 318 2.92 2.95 -18.86
C ILE A 318 4.00 1.97 -18.42
N LEU A 319 5.25 2.31 -18.66
CA LEU A 319 6.39 1.56 -18.14
C LEU A 319 6.64 1.93 -16.68
N GLN A 320 6.32 1.03 -15.76
CA GLN A 320 6.50 1.24 -14.32
C GLN A 320 7.67 0.38 -13.81
N THR A 321 8.63 1.00 -13.12
CA THR A 321 9.81 0.33 -12.56
C THR A 321 9.83 0.46 -11.05
N PRO A 322 10.00 -0.64 -10.28
CA PRO A 322 10.15 -0.56 -8.84
C PRO A 322 11.60 -0.24 -8.45
N VAL A 323 11.79 0.51 -7.38
CA VAL A 323 13.09 0.69 -6.71
C VAL A 323 13.57 -0.64 -6.13
N ASN A 324 14.89 -0.86 -6.18
CA ASN A 324 15.57 -1.99 -5.54
C ASN A 324 16.90 -1.51 -4.92
N ASP A 325 16.84 -0.98 -3.72
CA ASP A 325 18.00 -0.43 -3.02
C ASP A 325 19.09 -1.47 -2.77
N LYS A 326 18.73 -2.76 -2.62
CA LYS A 326 19.70 -3.86 -2.42
C LYS A 326 20.60 -4.05 -3.63
N GLU A 327 20.11 -3.76 -4.82
CA GLU A 327 20.84 -3.83 -6.09
C GLU A 327 21.35 -2.45 -6.56
N GLY A 328 21.22 -1.41 -5.73
CA GLY A 328 21.65 -0.05 -6.06
C GLY A 328 20.73 0.67 -7.06
N TYR A 329 19.53 0.13 -7.33
CA TYR A 329 18.52 0.77 -8.17
C TYR A 329 17.65 1.69 -7.31
N THR A 330 18.23 2.82 -6.90
CA THR A 330 17.58 3.88 -6.11
C THR A 330 16.75 4.80 -7.00
N PHE A 331 15.94 5.71 -6.42
CA PHE A 331 15.21 6.72 -7.19
C PHE A 331 16.13 7.54 -8.10
N ALA A 332 17.27 8.00 -7.60
CA ALA A 332 18.23 8.81 -8.36
C ALA A 332 18.89 8.01 -9.50
N THR A 333 19.37 6.79 -9.24
CA THR A 333 20.00 5.94 -10.26
C THR A 333 19.01 5.49 -11.32
N ALA A 334 17.78 5.14 -10.92
CA ALA A 334 16.70 4.80 -11.81
C ALA A 334 16.35 5.98 -12.73
N LEU A 335 16.15 7.19 -12.16
CA LEU A 335 15.78 8.36 -12.92
C LEU A 335 16.85 8.73 -13.98
N ARG A 336 18.15 8.63 -13.65
CA ARG A 336 19.24 8.77 -14.64
C ARG A 336 19.18 7.73 -15.76
N ALA A 337 18.77 6.50 -15.44
CA ALA A 337 18.60 5.45 -16.45
C ALA A 337 17.38 5.72 -17.34
N LEU A 338 16.28 6.22 -16.76
CA LEU A 338 15.07 6.56 -17.50
C LEU A 338 15.29 7.67 -18.52
N LEU A 339 16.11 8.68 -18.22
CA LEU A 339 16.49 9.73 -19.17
C LEU A 339 17.08 9.18 -20.48
N ARG A 340 17.74 8.00 -20.43
CA ARG A 340 18.28 7.32 -21.62
C ARG A 340 17.26 6.46 -22.37
N GLN A 341 16.03 6.39 -21.87
CA GLN A 341 14.92 5.65 -22.47
C GLN A 341 14.03 6.54 -23.35
N ASN A 342 14.42 7.80 -23.54
CA ASN A 342 13.71 8.80 -24.33
C ASN A 342 12.23 8.98 -23.89
N PRO A 343 11.95 9.27 -22.61
CA PRO A 343 10.60 9.53 -22.12
C PRO A 343 10.13 10.94 -22.49
N ASP A 344 8.83 11.13 -22.65
CA ASP A 344 8.20 12.45 -22.69
C ASP A 344 7.78 12.89 -21.29
N ILE A 345 7.25 11.93 -20.50
CA ILE A 345 6.77 12.17 -19.16
C ILE A 345 7.42 11.16 -18.20
N MET A 346 7.91 11.66 -17.08
CA MET A 346 8.47 10.84 -16.00
C MET A 346 7.70 11.06 -14.71
N MET A 347 7.43 9.98 -13.97
CA MET A 347 6.96 10.09 -12.60
C MET A 347 7.99 9.46 -11.65
N VAL A 348 8.37 10.21 -10.64
CA VAL A 348 9.18 9.75 -9.52
C VAL A 348 8.26 9.64 -8.31
N GLY A 349 8.14 8.46 -7.72
CA GLY A 349 7.21 8.21 -6.61
C GLY A 349 7.30 9.26 -5.51
N GLU A 350 8.52 9.59 -5.11
CA GLU A 350 8.77 10.70 -4.19
C GLU A 350 10.21 11.24 -4.28
N ILE A 351 10.40 12.49 -3.88
CA ILE A 351 11.69 13.14 -3.70
C ILE A 351 11.98 13.21 -2.20
N ARG A 352 12.93 12.36 -1.75
CA ARG A 352 13.36 12.26 -0.34
C ARG A 352 14.70 12.94 -0.06
N ASP A 353 15.59 12.95 -1.06
CA ASP A 353 17.00 13.33 -0.95
C ASP A 353 17.42 14.32 -2.04
N ASP A 354 18.57 14.93 -1.82
CA ASP A 354 19.14 15.97 -2.66
C ASP A 354 19.49 15.45 -4.06
N GLU A 355 19.97 14.19 -4.16
CA GLU A 355 20.37 13.60 -5.42
C GLU A 355 19.16 13.38 -6.35
N THR A 356 18.08 12.82 -5.81
CA THR A 356 16.81 12.65 -6.54
C THR A 356 16.22 13.99 -6.96
N ALA A 357 16.26 15.00 -6.07
CA ALA A 357 15.78 16.35 -6.36
C ALA A 357 16.55 16.99 -7.53
N GLN A 358 17.89 16.91 -7.51
CA GLN A 358 18.75 17.46 -8.57
C GLN A 358 18.44 16.81 -9.93
N VAL A 359 18.37 15.48 -9.98
CA VAL A 359 18.10 14.78 -11.26
C VAL A 359 16.69 15.09 -11.77
N ALA A 360 15.68 15.17 -10.91
CA ALA A 360 14.30 15.50 -11.29
C ALA A 360 14.18 16.93 -11.85
N VAL A 361 14.80 17.91 -11.20
CA VAL A 361 14.82 19.30 -11.65
C VAL A 361 15.59 19.44 -12.96
N GLN A 362 16.75 18.80 -13.11
CA GLN A 362 17.50 18.80 -14.38
C GLN A 362 16.72 18.17 -15.52
N ALA A 363 15.99 17.08 -15.28
CA ALA A 363 15.10 16.48 -16.26
C ALA A 363 14.02 17.47 -16.73
N ALA A 364 13.41 18.20 -15.79
CA ALA A 364 12.41 19.22 -16.09
C ALA A 364 12.98 20.38 -16.92
N LEU A 365 14.19 20.82 -16.60
CA LEU A 365 14.90 21.88 -17.33
C LEU A 365 15.33 21.44 -18.75
N THR A 366 15.54 20.14 -18.95
CA THR A 366 16.01 19.59 -20.24
C THR A 366 14.89 19.08 -21.15
N GLY A 367 13.64 19.47 -20.88
CA GLY A 367 12.52 19.26 -21.82
C GLY A 367 11.53 18.16 -21.45
N HIS A 368 11.60 17.59 -20.24
CA HIS A 368 10.68 16.54 -19.81
C HIS A 368 9.62 17.07 -18.83
N LEU A 369 8.41 16.54 -18.90
CA LEU A 369 7.40 16.76 -17.85
C LEU A 369 7.67 15.77 -16.72
N VAL A 370 7.99 16.27 -15.54
CA VAL A 370 8.29 15.48 -14.36
C VAL A 370 7.17 15.61 -13.33
N LEU A 371 6.61 14.48 -12.91
CA LEU A 371 5.61 14.40 -11.86
C LEU A 371 6.24 13.73 -10.64
N SER A 372 6.05 14.29 -9.45
CA SER A 372 6.57 13.65 -8.24
C SER A 372 5.79 14.05 -6.99
N THR A 373 6.15 13.43 -5.86
CA THR A 373 5.66 13.85 -4.55
C THR A 373 6.79 14.36 -3.67
N ILE A 374 6.42 15.23 -2.74
CA ILE A 374 7.32 15.75 -1.71
C ILE A 374 6.54 15.90 -0.41
N HIS A 375 7.20 15.88 0.73
CA HIS A 375 6.54 16.03 2.02
C HIS A 375 6.67 17.46 2.53
N THR A 376 5.59 18.25 2.43
CA THR A 376 5.42 19.57 3.05
C THR A 376 3.98 19.76 3.52
N ASN A 377 3.74 20.72 4.42
CA ASN A 377 2.40 20.96 4.98
C ASN A 377 1.48 21.69 4.00
N ASN A 378 2.03 22.61 3.21
CA ASN A 378 1.35 23.40 2.19
C ASN A 378 2.14 23.42 0.88
N ALA A 379 1.54 23.94 -0.19
CA ALA A 379 2.13 23.93 -1.52
C ALA A 379 3.33 24.90 -1.63
N ALA A 380 3.24 26.09 -1.05
CA ALA A 380 4.33 27.07 -1.08
C ALA A 380 5.59 26.54 -0.34
N GLY A 381 5.40 25.71 0.68
CA GLY A 381 6.50 25.07 1.42
C GLY A 381 7.39 24.14 0.58
N ALA A 382 6.89 23.68 -0.57
CA ALA A 382 7.68 22.87 -1.49
C ALA A 382 8.89 23.63 -2.04
N VAL A 383 8.80 24.97 -2.21
CA VAL A 383 9.92 25.83 -2.61
C VAL A 383 11.05 25.75 -1.58
N ALA A 384 10.73 25.98 -0.31
CA ALA A 384 11.71 25.92 0.78
C ALA A 384 12.32 24.51 0.91
N ARG A 385 11.49 23.46 0.72
CA ARG A 385 11.95 22.07 0.79
C ARG A 385 12.95 21.74 -0.31
N LEU A 386 12.69 22.16 -1.56
CA LEU A 386 13.62 21.99 -2.68
C LEU A 386 14.90 22.80 -2.47
N SER A 387 14.79 24.04 -1.96
CA SER A 387 15.98 24.87 -1.62
C SER A 387 16.84 24.20 -0.56
N ASN A 388 16.24 23.60 0.48
CA ASN A 388 16.96 22.85 1.52
C ASN A 388 17.62 21.57 0.98
N MET A 389 17.15 21.03 -0.15
CA MET A 389 17.76 19.93 -0.91
C MET A 389 18.80 20.43 -1.93
N GLY A 390 19.30 21.67 -1.79
CA GLY A 390 20.36 22.22 -2.61
C GLY A 390 19.97 22.67 -4.00
N ILE A 391 18.67 22.76 -4.32
CA ILE A 391 18.20 23.30 -5.61
C ILE A 391 18.24 24.83 -5.55
N SER A 392 18.86 25.46 -6.56
CA SER A 392 18.93 26.92 -6.59
C SER A 392 17.54 27.54 -6.78
N PRO A 393 17.27 28.71 -6.17
CA PRO A 393 16.01 29.44 -6.41
C PRO A 393 15.73 29.70 -7.89
N SER A 394 16.74 29.95 -8.69
CA SER A 394 16.62 30.13 -10.14
C SER A 394 16.14 28.86 -10.84
N ASP A 395 16.71 27.69 -10.48
CA ASP A 395 16.31 26.43 -11.07
C ASP A 395 14.87 26.04 -10.66
N ILE A 396 14.48 26.29 -9.40
CA ILE A 396 13.11 26.10 -8.95
C ILE A 396 12.15 26.98 -9.76
N ALA A 397 12.47 28.28 -9.86
CA ALA A 397 11.63 29.23 -10.57
C ALA A 397 11.43 28.90 -12.05
N THR A 398 12.44 28.31 -12.69
CA THR A 398 12.41 28.02 -14.15
C THR A 398 11.91 26.61 -14.46
N SER A 399 12.08 25.65 -13.57
CA SER A 399 11.66 24.26 -13.78
C SER A 399 10.24 23.97 -13.27
N ALA A 400 9.77 24.66 -12.23
CA ALA A 400 8.49 24.35 -11.62
C ALA A 400 7.31 24.94 -12.38
N ASN A 401 6.29 24.09 -12.61
CA ASN A 401 5.00 24.50 -13.19
C ASN A 401 3.99 24.79 -12.08
N ALA A 402 3.77 23.83 -11.19
CA ALA A 402 2.85 23.96 -10.07
C ALA A 402 3.19 23.00 -8.92
N PHE A 403 2.83 23.42 -7.72
CA PHE A 403 2.83 22.56 -6.54
C PHE A 403 1.39 22.39 -6.03
N ILE A 404 1.00 21.15 -5.74
CA ILE A 404 -0.35 20.80 -5.30
C ILE A 404 -0.26 20.28 -3.89
N ALA A 405 -0.89 20.94 -2.93
CA ALA A 405 -1.05 20.34 -1.61
C ALA A 405 -2.46 19.82 -1.44
N GLN A 406 -2.58 18.63 -0.83
CA GLN A 406 -3.86 17.98 -0.68
C GLN A 406 -3.99 17.19 0.61
N ARG A 407 -5.26 17.07 1.07
CA ARG A 407 -5.69 16.19 2.16
C ARG A 407 -6.96 15.46 1.74
N LEU A 408 -7.19 14.30 2.35
CA LEU A 408 -8.46 13.59 2.22
C LEU A 408 -9.31 13.82 3.47
N VAL A 409 -10.55 14.20 3.25
CA VAL A 409 -11.60 14.34 4.26
C VAL A 409 -12.74 13.38 3.96
N ARG A 410 -13.44 12.90 4.99
CA ARG A 410 -14.58 12.01 4.79
C ARG A 410 -15.77 12.79 4.22
N LYS A 411 -16.47 12.18 3.28
CA LYS A 411 -17.73 12.72 2.76
C LYS A 411 -18.87 12.42 3.73
N LEU A 412 -19.71 13.40 3.98
CA LEU A 412 -20.94 13.19 4.72
C LEU A 412 -21.86 12.22 3.95
N CYS A 413 -22.42 11.27 4.67
CA CYS A 413 -23.46 10.40 4.13
C CYS A 413 -24.74 11.20 3.85
N ASP A 414 -25.59 10.70 2.95
CA ASP A 414 -26.90 11.33 2.62
C ASP A 414 -27.81 11.50 3.85
N CYS A 415 -27.55 10.76 4.94
CA CYS A 415 -28.26 10.91 6.20
C CYS A 415 -27.84 12.14 7.04
N LYS A 416 -26.95 12.99 6.54
CA LYS A 416 -26.51 14.22 7.21
C LYS A 416 -27.66 15.09 7.66
N GLU A 417 -27.47 15.80 8.76
CA GLU A 417 -28.45 16.75 9.29
C GLU A 417 -28.02 18.18 8.99
N LYS A 418 -28.97 18.99 8.56
CA LYS A 418 -28.80 20.42 8.34
C LYS A 418 -29.03 21.15 9.68
N VAL A 419 -28.05 21.90 10.16
CA VAL A 419 -28.08 22.60 11.45
C VAL A 419 -27.57 24.03 11.30
N GLU A 420 -28.01 24.92 12.18
CA GLU A 420 -27.40 26.24 12.29
C GLU A 420 -26.03 26.12 12.97
N PRO A 421 -24.99 26.79 12.46
CA PRO A 421 -23.70 26.84 13.14
C PRO A 421 -23.79 27.57 14.46
N THR A 422 -23.07 27.13 15.47
CA THR A 422 -22.86 27.89 16.69
C THR A 422 -22.16 29.21 16.40
N SER A 423 -22.22 30.17 17.36
CA SER A 423 -21.53 31.46 17.19
C SER A 423 -20.03 31.31 16.93
N GLN A 424 -19.38 30.33 17.59
CA GLN A 424 -17.96 30.06 17.42
C GLN A 424 -17.67 29.45 16.04
N GLU A 425 -18.47 28.47 15.60
CA GLU A 425 -18.31 27.85 14.26
C GLU A 425 -18.51 28.87 13.14
N ARG A 426 -19.54 29.73 13.30
CA ARG A 426 -19.81 30.81 12.36
C ARG A 426 -18.63 31.80 12.28
N GLU A 427 -18.08 32.22 13.40
CA GLU A 427 -16.93 33.12 13.45
C GLU A 427 -15.70 32.51 12.73
N LYS A 428 -15.40 31.24 13.01
CA LYS A 428 -14.31 30.51 12.31
C LYS A 428 -14.53 30.47 10.80
N ILE A 429 -15.72 30.06 10.36
CA ILE A 429 -16.07 29.98 8.94
C ILE A 429 -15.93 31.33 8.26
N GLU A 430 -16.53 32.37 8.84
CA GLU A 430 -16.48 33.73 8.28
C GLU A 430 -15.07 34.32 8.24
N LYS A 431 -14.23 34.00 9.24
CA LYS A 431 -12.83 34.41 9.26
C LYS A 431 -12.08 33.85 8.05
N VAL A 432 -12.24 32.56 7.73
CA VAL A 432 -11.61 31.93 6.57
C VAL A 432 -12.19 32.48 5.27
N LEU A 433 -13.51 32.61 5.16
CA LEU A 433 -14.15 33.12 3.94
C LEU A 433 -13.70 34.55 3.57
N LYS A 434 -13.44 35.40 4.56
CA LYS A 434 -12.94 36.78 4.36
C LYS A 434 -11.55 36.82 3.73
N THR A 435 -10.77 35.76 3.85
CA THR A 435 -9.43 35.66 3.24
C THR A 435 -9.43 35.17 1.78
N ILE A 436 -10.60 34.76 1.26
CA ILE A 436 -10.71 34.31 -0.14
C ILE A 436 -10.57 35.53 -1.07
N SER A 437 -9.57 35.45 -1.95
CA SER A 437 -9.34 36.51 -2.94
C SER A 437 -10.50 36.58 -3.95
N PRO A 438 -11.00 37.80 -4.29
CA PRO A 438 -11.99 37.98 -5.35
C PRO A 438 -11.54 37.42 -6.71
N LYS A 439 -10.22 37.33 -6.95
CA LYS A 439 -9.66 36.77 -8.18
C LYS A 439 -9.92 35.26 -8.35
N THR A 440 -10.36 34.56 -7.30
CA THR A 440 -10.78 33.16 -7.39
C THR A 440 -12.05 32.99 -8.25
N GLY A 441 -12.85 34.04 -8.39
CA GLY A 441 -14.16 34.00 -9.06
C GLY A 441 -15.22 33.17 -8.32
N ILE A 442 -14.95 32.75 -7.09
CA ILE A 442 -15.88 31.93 -6.30
C ILE A 442 -16.95 32.83 -5.67
N LYS A 443 -18.20 32.46 -5.86
CA LYS A 443 -19.31 33.04 -5.12
C LYS A 443 -19.32 32.41 -3.72
N ILE A 444 -19.08 33.24 -2.71
CA ILE A 444 -19.08 32.79 -1.32
C ILE A 444 -20.51 32.38 -0.91
N PRO A 445 -20.72 31.13 -0.45
CA PRO A 445 -22.03 30.67 0.00
C PRO A 445 -22.47 31.39 1.29
N ASP A 446 -23.75 31.39 1.55
CA ASP A 446 -24.31 31.88 2.82
C ASP A 446 -23.98 30.93 3.98
N VAL A 447 -23.66 31.50 5.15
CA VAL A 447 -23.29 30.79 6.38
C VAL A 447 -24.50 30.54 7.29
N SER A 448 -25.71 30.47 6.74
CA SER A 448 -26.93 30.24 7.51
C SER A 448 -26.99 28.86 8.14
N TYR A 449 -26.39 27.85 7.53
CA TYR A 449 -26.38 26.48 8.03
C TYR A 449 -25.15 25.69 7.57
N ILE A 450 -24.84 24.63 8.31
CA ILE A 450 -23.85 23.62 8.02
C ILE A 450 -24.50 22.23 8.11
N TYR A 451 -23.73 21.18 7.78
CA TYR A 451 -24.21 19.81 7.87
C TYR A 451 -23.39 18.99 8.86
N ARG A 452 -24.08 18.17 9.66
CA ARG A 452 -23.46 17.26 10.63
C ARG A 452 -23.71 15.80 10.31
N PRO A 453 -22.77 14.89 10.65
CA PRO A 453 -22.98 13.45 10.51
C PRO A 453 -24.07 12.97 11.46
N LYS A 454 -25.05 12.19 10.96
CA LYS A 454 -26.10 11.60 11.78
C LYS A 454 -25.86 10.11 12.06
N GLY A 455 -25.54 9.36 11.01
CA GLY A 455 -25.45 7.90 11.03
C GLY A 455 -26.72 7.22 10.56
N CYS A 456 -26.55 6.18 9.74
CA CYS A 456 -27.62 5.32 9.25
C CYS A 456 -27.02 3.96 8.82
N PRO A 457 -27.86 2.93 8.53
CA PRO A 457 -27.36 1.64 8.08
C PRO A 457 -26.48 1.69 6.81
N LYS A 458 -26.71 2.67 5.91
CA LYS A 458 -25.90 2.82 4.67
C LYS A 458 -24.46 3.23 4.94
N CYS A 459 -24.18 3.91 6.04
CA CYS A 459 -22.85 4.34 6.47
C CYS A 459 -22.39 3.63 7.74
N ASN A 460 -22.98 2.47 8.07
CA ASN A 460 -22.68 1.70 9.28
C ASN A 460 -22.72 2.56 10.56
N ASN A 461 -23.68 3.51 10.62
CA ASN A 461 -23.87 4.48 11.68
C ASN A 461 -22.70 5.46 11.91
N LEU A 462 -21.72 5.53 11.00
CA LEU A 462 -20.59 6.42 11.10
C LEU A 462 -20.90 7.86 10.70
N GLY A 463 -22.00 8.10 9.96
CA GLY A 463 -22.36 9.41 9.43
C GLY A 463 -21.56 9.85 8.19
N TYR A 464 -20.53 9.11 7.81
CA TYR A 464 -19.67 9.37 6.66
C TYR A 464 -19.63 8.16 5.73
N LYS A 465 -19.39 8.41 4.43
CA LYS A 465 -19.18 7.36 3.44
C LYS A 465 -18.32 7.86 2.27
N GLY A 466 -17.16 7.28 2.14
CA GLY A 466 -16.16 7.68 1.14
C GLY A 466 -15.41 8.94 1.53
N ARG A 467 -14.52 9.38 0.65
CA ARG A 467 -13.61 10.52 0.86
C ARG A 467 -13.68 11.50 -0.28
N THR A 468 -13.31 12.73 -0.02
CA THR A 468 -13.12 13.80 -1.02
C THR A 468 -11.81 14.52 -0.75
N THR A 469 -11.27 15.17 -1.75
CA THR A 469 -10.01 15.92 -1.66
C THR A 469 -10.29 17.38 -1.32
N ILE A 470 -9.57 17.93 -0.33
CA ILE A 470 -9.34 19.36 -0.23
C ILE A 470 -7.94 19.65 -0.74
N SER A 471 -7.80 20.72 -1.51
CA SER A 471 -6.54 21.00 -2.20
C SER A 471 -6.29 22.48 -2.40
N GLU A 472 -4.99 22.82 -2.47
CA GLU A 472 -4.52 24.09 -2.97
C GLU A 472 -3.55 23.87 -4.13
N VAL A 473 -3.57 24.76 -5.11
CA VAL A 473 -2.72 24.68 -6.30
C VAL A 473 -1.92 25.96 -6.42
N PHE A 474 -0.64 25.86 -6.10
CA PHE A 474 0.33 26.95 -6.17
C PHE A 474 0.97 26.94 -7.56
N GLN A 475 0.47 27.78 -8.47
CA GLN A 475 1.01 27.94 -9.81
C GLN A 475 2.24 28.85 -9.79
N ILE A 476 3.27 28.48 -10.52
CA ILE A 476 4.51 29.25 -10.62
C ILE A 476 4.34 30.29 -11.75
N SER A 477 3.57 31.34 -11.45
CA SER A 477 3.43 32.50 -12.35
C SER A 477 4.71 33.32 -12.38
N ARG A 478 4.78 34.28 -13.33
CA ARG A 478 5.95 35.18 -13.43
C ARG A 478 6.22 35.93 -12.13
N GLU A 479 5.19 36.42 -11.46
CA GLU A 479 5.31 37.13 -10.19
C GLU A 479 5.84 36.22 -9.08
N ILE A 480 5.43 34.96 -9.08
CA ILE A 480 5.92 33.95 -8.14
C ILE A 480 7.38 33.58 -8.45
N GLN A 481 7.76 33.45 -9.74
CA GLN A 481 9.14 33.20 -10.16
C GLN A 481 10.08 34.31 -9.68
N GLU A 482 9.66 35.58 -9.82
CA GLU A 482 10.43 36.74 -9.35
C GLU A 482 10.63 36.72 -7.82
N LEU A 483 9.61 36.30 -7.06
CA LEU A 483 9.72 36.14 -5.61
C LEU A 483 10.64 34.99 -5.23
N ILE A 484 10.51 33.83 -5.85
CA ILE A 484 11.38 32.66 -5.60
C ILE A 484 12.83 33.06 -5.88
N THR A 485 13.11 33.68 -7.02
CA THR A 485 14.48 34.08 -7.42
C THR A 485 15.11 35.08 -6.44
N ARG A 486 14.30 35.94 -5.80
CA ARG A 486 14.76 36.85 -4.74
C ARG A 486 14.96 36.19 -3.38
N GLY A 487 14.61 34.92 -3.25
CA GLY A 487 14.70 34.18 -1.98
C GLY A 487 13.59 34.55 -0.99
N ALA A 488 12.39 34.85 -1.47
CA ALA A 488 11.23 35.16 -0.64
C ALA A 488 10.87 33.99 0.29
N ILE A 489 10.44 34.26 1.51
CA ILE A 489 10.03 33.25 2.46
C ILE A 489 8.67 32.65 2.11
N THR A 490 8.38 31.47 2.67
CA THR A 490 7.17 30.70 2.35
C THR A 490 5.89 31.50 2.54
N SER A 491 5.79 32.34 3.59
CA SER A 491 4.60 33.18 3.84
C SER A 491 4.40 34.22 2.75
N GLU A 492 5.44 34.91 2.29
CA GLU A 492 5.35 35.90 1.20
C GLU A 492 4.90 35.23 -0.10
N LEU A 493 5.41 34.02 -0.40
CA LEU A 493 5.00 33.24 -1.56
C LEU A 493 3.51 32.84 -1.48
N GLN A 494 3.08 32.42 -0.30
CA GLN A 494 1.68 32.01 -0.04
C GLN A 494 0.73 33.22 -0.16
N ASP A 495 1.06 34.33 0.47
CA ASP A 495 0.24 35.55 0.44
C ASP A 495 0.09 36.06 -1.00
N LYS A 496 1.19 36.05 -1.77
CA LYS A 496 1.14 36.42 -3.19
C LYS A 496 0.29 35.47 -4.02
N ALA A 497 0.41 34.17 -3.79
CA ALA A 497 -0.41 33.18 -4.49
C ALA A 497 -1.92 33.37 -4.17
N ILE A 498 -2.28 33.64 -2.92
CA ILE A 498 -3.66 33.97 -2.53
C ILE A 498 -4.14 35.26 -3.22
N GLU A 499 -3.32 36.30 -3.24
CA GLU A 499 -3.63 37.53 -3.99
C GLU A 499 -3.89 37.24 -5.48
N LEU A 500 -3.15 36.31 -6.08
CA LEU A 500 -3.30 35.87 -7.48
C LEU A 500 -4.50 34.92 -7.71
N GLY A 501 -5.23 34.54 -6.66
CA GLY A 501 -6.42 33.69 -6.75
C GLY A 501 -6.14 32.21 -6.46
N MET A 502 -5.11 31.87 -5.68
CA MET A 502 -4.99 30.56 -5.09
C MET A 502 -6.02 30.42 -3.96
N LEU A 503 -6.68 29.25 -3.91
CA LEU A 503 -7.44 28.82 -2.73
C LEU A 503 -6.52 28.03 -1.83
N THR A 504 -6.51 28.31 -0.52
CA THR A 504 -5.85 27.45 0.46
C THR A 504 -6.68 26.20 0.73
N MET A 505 -6.06 25.15 1.28
CA MET A 505 -6.79 23.93 1.67
C MET A 505 -7.91 24.20 2.67
N GLU A 506 -7.69 25.14 3.62
CA GLU A 506 -8.70 25.57 4.60
C GLU A 506 -9.90 26.23 3.91
N GLN A 507 -9.63 27.14 2.97
CA GLN A 507 -10.67 27.82 2.20
C GLN A 507 -11.48 26.83 1.36
N ASP A 508 -10.81 25.89 0.66
CA ASP A 508 -11.48 24.82 -0.09
C ASP A 508 -12.31 23.91 0.83
N GLY A 509 -11.75 23.58 1.99
CA GLY A 509 -12.43 22.80 3.01
C GLY A 509 -13.70 23.46 3.53
N ILE A 510 -13.63 24.74 3.93
CA ILE A 510 -14.80 25.50 4.41
C ILE A 510 -15.89 25.64 3.34
N LEU A 511 -15.51 25.86 2.10
CA LEU A 511 -16.48 25.87 0.99
C LEU A 511 -17.21 24.52 0.87
N LYS A 512 -16.50 23.39 1.02
CA LYS A 512 -17.09 22.04 1.01
C LYS A 512 -17.98 21.76 2.21
N VAL A 513 -17.68 22.35 3.39
CA VAL A 513 -18.56 22.28 4.55
C VAL A 513 -19.89 22.97 4.26
N LEU A 514 -19.88 24.16 3.68
CA LEU A 514 -21.07 24.90 3.32
C LEU A 514 -21.88 24.24 2.20
N GLU A 515 -21.21 23.55 1.28
CA GLU A 515 -21.81 22.72 0.24
C GLU A 515 -22.38 21.39 0.78
N GLY A 516 -22.06 21.04 2.05
CA GLY A 516 -22.49 19.82 2.71
C GLY A 516 -21.79 18.57 2.18
N GLU A 517 -20.62 18.71 1.62
CA GLU A 517 -19.82 17.58 1.15
C GLU A 517 -19.08 16.91 2.32
N THR A 518 -18.61 17.69 3.29
CA THR A 518 -17.93 17.24 4.52
C THR A 518 -18.42 18.04 5.73
N SER A 519 -17.88 17.74 6.92
CA SER A 519 -18.21 18.47 8.14
C SER A 519 -17.05 19.39 8.57
N LEU A 520 -17.35 20.34 9.46
CA LEU A 520 -16.34 21.26 9.98
C LEU A 520 -15.26 20.50 10.77
N GLU A 521 -15.67 19.51 11.57
CA GLU A 521 -14.76 18.68 12.36
C GLU A 521 -13.75 17.92 11.50
N GLU A 522 -14.14 17.53 10.27
CA GLU A 522 -13.21 16.88 9.34
C GLU A 522 -12.16 17.86 8.80
N ILE A 523 -12.52 19.12 8.60
CA ILE A 523 -11.56 20.14 8.18
C ILE A 523 -10.60 20.46 9.34
N GLU A 524 -11.12 20.68 10.55
CA GLU A 524 -10.30 20.91 11.74
C GLU A 524 -9.33 19.74 12.03
N ARG A 525 -9.70 18.52 11.70
CA ARG A 525 -8.84 17.34 11.87
C ARG A 525 -7.61 17.34 10.96
N VAL A 526 -7.67 17.95 9.79
CA VAL A 526 -6.63 17.84 8.74
C VAL A 526 -5.96 19.17 8.38
N THR A 527 -6.45 20.28 8.94
CA THR A 527 -5.90 21.63 8.78
C THR A 527 -5.69 22.29 10.15
N ASP A 528 -5.05 23.44 10.17
CA ASP A 528 -4.76 24.21 11.39
C ASP A 528 -5.88 25.25 11.67
N LEU A 529 -7.14 24.92 11.41
CA LEU A 529 -8.30 25.81 11.51
C LEU A 529 -8.68 26.15 12.94
#